data_83dd2c4113206fcb6e3a196a03b18c61
#
_entry.id   83dd2c4113206fcb6e3a196a03b18c61
#
_cell.length_a   1.000
_cell.length_b   1.000
_cell.length_c   1.000
_cell.angle_alpha   90.00
_cell.angle_beta   90.00
_cell.angle_gamma   90.00
#
_symmetry.space_group_name_H-M   'P 1'
#
loop_
_entity.id
_entity.type
_entity.pdbx_description
1 polymer ?
#
loop_
_entity_poly.entity_id
_entity_poly.type
_entity_poly.pdbx_seq_one_letter_code
_entity_poly.pdbx_strand_id
1 'polypeptide(L)'
;MNLSNEGMMNNDKIKIAGREFRSRLMVGTGKYATLGQMAQALEASGAEVVTVAVRRVNVSDRNKESLLDSIDSKKYFILPNTAGCYSADEAVRTARLAREVGLSNWVKLEVIGDERTLFPDNVGLLKATEILVKEGFVVLPYTNDDIVTARRLIEAGAAAVMPLGAPIGSGMGIQNLTNIRILREMIQDVPLIVDAGVGTASDATIAMELGVDGILMNTGIALAQDPVAMAEAMNYGTRAGRLAYLAGRIPKKLYATASSSPEGVVR
;
A
#
# COMPACT_ATOMS: atom_id res chain seq x y z
N MET A 1 -30.09 -15.62 1.65
CA MET A 1 -29.10 -16.01 0.64
C MET A 1 -27.74 -16.07 1.34
N ASN A 2 -27.29 -17.26 1.72
CA ASN A 2 -25.95 -17.47 2.32
C ASN A 2 -24.94 -17.50 1.17
N LEU A 3 -24.33 -16.36 0.86
CA LEU A 3 -23.08 -16.35 0.15
C LEU A 3 -22.03 -16.89 1.15
N SER A 4 -21.36 -17.99 0.82
CA SER A 4 -20.23 -18.47 1.61
C SER A 4 -19.21 -17.33 1.75
N ASN A 5 -18.51 -17.23 2.88
CA ASN A 5 -17.50 -16.20 3.14
C ASN A 5 -16.44 -16.11 2.03
N GLU A 6 -16.14 -17.20 1.34
CA GLU A 6 -15.31 -17.22 0.13
C GLU A 6 -15.93 -16.48 -1.05
N GLY A 7 -17.25 -16.51 -1.21
CA GLY A 7 -17.95 -15.78 -2.28
C GLY A 7 -17.97 -14.27 -2.08
N MET A 8 -18.04 -13.76 -0.84
CA MET A 8 -17.94 -12.33 -0.55
C MET A 8 -16.54 -11.78 -0.80
N MET A 9 -15.49 -12.53 -0.44
CA MET A 9 -14.10 -12.13 -0.67
C MET A 9 -13.69 -12.18 -2.15
N ASN A 10 -14.24 -13.11 -2.94
CA ASN A 10 -13.95 -13.19 -4.37
C ASN A 10 -14.49 -11.98 -5.17
N ASN A 11 -15.50 -11.28 -4.63
CA ASN A 11 -16.08 -10.09 -5.26
C ASN A 11 -15.55 -8.76 -4.69
N ASP A 12 -14.85 -8.77 -3.54
CA ASP A 12 -14.32 -7.56 -2.89
C ASP A 12 -12.92 -7.21 -3.42
N LYS A 13 -12.84 -6.79 -4.66
CA LYS A 13 -11.60 -6.40 -5.33
C LYS A 13 -11.28 -4.92 -5.11
N ILE A 14 -9.98 -4.57 -5.10
CA ILE A 14 -9.55 -3.19 -5.24
C ILE A 14 -9.38 -2.86 -6.73
N LYS A 15 -9.95 -1.74 -7.16
CA LYS A 15 -9.85 -1.26 -8.54
C LYS A 15 -9.03 0.02 -8.61
N ILE A 16 -7.94 0.02 -9.37
CA ILE A 16 -7.04 1.16 -9.57
C ILE A 16 -6.95 1.40 -11.08
N ALA A 17 -7.24 2.60 -11.54
CA ALA A 17 -7.20 2.97 -12.97
C ALA A 17 -7.83 1.91 -13.91
N GLY A 18 -8.96 1.36 -13.52
CA GLY A 18 -9.68 0.35 -14.30
C GLY A 18 -9.21 -1.08 -14.12
N ARG A 19 -8.02 -1.33 -13.56
CA ARG A 19 -7.49 -2.67 -13.28
C ARG A 19 -7.95 -3.16 -11.91
N GLU A 20 -8.36 -4.41 -11.83
CA GLU A 20 -8.82 -5.06 -10.59
C GLU A 20 -7.74 -5.97 -10.01
N PHE A 21 -7.60 -5.93 -8.68
CA PHE A 21 -6.74 -6.82 -7.90
C PHE A 21 -7.56 -7.44 -6.76
N ARG A 22 -7.34 -8.71 -6.49
CA ARG A 22 -7.98 -9.44 -5.38
C ARG A 22 -7.27 -9.15 -4.06
N SER A 23 -5.95 -9.03 -4.10
CA SER A 23 -5.15 -8.70 -2.93
C SER A 23 -5.19 -7.19 -2.66
N ARG A 24 -5.47 -6.84 -1.41
CA ARG A 24 -5.39 -5.45 -0.91
C ARG A 24 -4.03 -5.16 -0.28
N LEU A 25 -3.15 -6.18 -0.22
CA LEU A 25 -1.77 -6.07 0.22
C LEU A 25 -0.87 -5.92 -1.01
N MET A 26 -0.06 -4.86 -1.02
CA MET A 26 1.00 -4.60 -1.99
C MET A 26 2.34 -4.68 -1.27
N VAL A 27 3.35 -5.28 -1.90
CA VAL A 27 4.64 -5.55 -1.22
C VAL A 27 5.80 -5.00 -2.02
N GLY A 28 6.76 -4.40 -1.31
CA GLY A 28 8.02 -3.96 -1.89
C GLY A 28 9.07 -5.08 -1.94
N THR A 29 10.13 -4.85 -2.74
CA THR A 29 11.20 -5.82 -3.01
C THR A 29 12.53 -5.47 -2.36
N GLY A 30 12.54 -4.44 -1.52
CA GLY A 30 13.78 -3.96 -0.90
C GLY A 30 14.14 -4.68 0.39
N LYS A 31 15.44 -4.66 0.74
CA LYS A 31 15.99 -5.05 2.05
C LYS A 31 15.92 -6.53 2.44
N TYR A 32 15.43 -7.43 1.61
CA TYR A 32 15.53 -8.87 1.86
C TYR A 32 16.99 -9.31 1.83
N ALA A 33 17.36 -10.31 2.62
CA ALA A 33 18.72 -10.83 2.68
C ALA A 33 19.13 -11.52 1.36
N THR A 34 18.19 -12.20 0.69
CA THR A 34 18.41 -12.86 -0.59
C THR A 34 17.20 -12.70 -1.51
N LEU A 35 17.40 -12.84 -2.83
CA LEU A 35 16.32 -12.86 -3.81
C LEU A 35 15.36 -14.04 -3.59
N GLY A 36 15.90 -15.21 -3.19
CA GLY A 36 15.08 -16.38 -2.85
C GLY A 36 14.14 -16.13 -1.66
N GLN A 37 14.62 -15.48 -0.59
CA GLN A 37 13.78 -15.09 0.55
C GLN A 37 12.72 -14.08 0.14
N MET A 38 13.06 -13.11 -0.70
CA MET A 38 12.12 -12.17 -1.27
C MET A 38 10.99 -12.89 -2.03
N ALA A 39 11.35 -13.82 -2.93
CA ALA A 39 10.37 -14.56 -3.72
C ALA A 39 9.42 -15.38 -2.83
N GLN A 40 9.94 -16.05 -1.79
CA GLN A 40 9.12 -16.80 -0.82
C GLN A 40 8.18 -15.87 -0.03
N ALA A 41 8.67 -14.71 0.42
CA ALA A 41 7.84 -13.73 1.13
C ALA A 41 6.76 -13.12 0.23
N LEU A 42 7.07 -12.81 -1.03
CA LEU A 42 6.08 -12.36 -2.01
C LEU A 42 4.98 -13.42 -2.21
N GLU A 43 5.36 -14.69 -2.33
CA GLU A 43 4.39 -15.80 -2.44
C GLU A 43 3.48 -15.88 -1.22
N ALA A 44 4.06 -15.91 -0.01
CA ALA A 44 3.34 -16.01 1.26
C ALA A 44 2.42 -14.80 1.52
N SER A 45 2.80 -13.62 1.04
CA SER A 45 1.99 -12.40 1.17
C SER A 45 0.68 -12.45 0.39
N GLY A 46 0.58 -13.28 -0.65
CA GLY A 46 -0.56 -13.28 -1.57
C GLY A 46 -0.74 -11.97 -2.33
N ALA A 47 0.27 -11.10 -2.36
CA ALA A 47 0.21 -9.84 -3.09
C ALA A 47 0.12 -10.08 -4.60
N GLU A 48 -0.62 -9.24 -5.29
CA GLU A 48 -0.68 -9.23 -6.77
C GLU A 48 0.07 -8.02 -7.35
N VAL A 49 0.37 -7.01 -6.51
CA VAL A 49 1.14 -5.82 -6.88
C VAL A 49 2.46 -5.81 -6.11
N VAL A 50 3.55 -5.68 -6.85
CA VAL A 50 4.91 -5.69 -6.29
C VAL A 50 5.63 -4.40 -6.71
N THR A 51 6.16 -3.64 -5.74
CA THR A 51 6.90 -2.42 -6.06
C THR A 51 8.38 -2.68 -6.26
N VAL A 52 8.94 -2.02 -7.27
CA VAL A 52 10.37 -2.10 -7.62
C VAL A 52 10.94 -0.68 -7.72
N ALA A 53 11.98 -0.40 -6.95
CA ALA A 53 12.68 0.88 -7.08
C ALA A 53 13.45 0.92 -8.40
N VAL A 54 13.13 1.89 -9.27
CA VAL A 54 13.73 1.99 -10.61
C VAL A 54 15.25 2.05 -10.54
N ARG A 55 15.83 2.77 -9.58
CA ARG A 55 17.29 2.87 -9.37
C ARG A 55 17.96 1.54 -9.05
N ARG A 56 17.20 0.49 -8.71
CA ARG A 56 17.72 -0.87 -8.43
C ARG A 56 17.63 -1.80 -9.64
N VAL A 57 16.92 -1.33 -10.68
CA VAL A 57 16.82 -2.10 -11.92
C VAL A 57 18.12 -1.92 -12.69
N ASN A 58 18.91 -2.99 -12.78
CA ASN A 58 20.17 -2.96 -13.52
C ASN A 58 19.88 -3.07 -15.02
N VAL A 59 19.81 -1.92 -15.69
CA VAL A 59 19.49 -1.84 -17.13
C VAL A 59 20.70 -2.21 -18.00
N SER A 60 21.90 -2.14 -17.45
CA SER A 60 23.16 -2.21 -18.23
C SER A 60 23.96 -3.50 -18.09
N ASP A 61 23.77 -4.31 -17.06
CA ASP A 61 24.56 -5.51 -16.82
C ASP A 61 23.71 -6.78 -16.87
N ARG A 62 23.60 -7.37 -18.05
CA ARG A 62 22.85 -8.61 -18.30
C ARG A 62 23.51 -9.87 -17.72
N ASN A 63 24.69 -9.76 -17.11
CA ASN A 63 25.46 -10.89 -16.60
C ASN A 63 25.25 -11.12 -15.08
N LYS A 64 24.49 -10.26 -14.38
CA LYS A 64 24.13 -10.46 -12.98
C LYS A 64 22.65 -10.77 -12.86
N GLU A 65 22.33 -11.73 -12.00
CA GLU A 65 20.95 -12.06 -11.63
C GLU A 65 20.20 -10.77 -11.27
N SER A 66 19.25 -10.41 -12.09
CA SER A 66 18.48 -9.18 -11.92
C SER A 66 17.35 -9.40 -10.91
N LEU A 67 17.07 -8.38 -10.10
CA LEU A 67 15.88 -8.36 -9.25
C LEU A 67 14.61 -8.76 -10.03
N LEU A 68 14.51 -8.30 -11.28
CA LEU A 68 13.34 -8.57 -12.13
C LEU A 68 13.26 -10.04 -12.56
N ASP A 69 14.40 -10.75 -12.70
CA ASP A 69 14.42 -12.17 -13.06
C ASP A 69 13.85 -13.05 -11.93
N SER A 70 13.88 -12.54 -10.70
CA SER A 70 13.35 -13.21 -9.52
C SER A 70 11.85 -12.91 -9.27
N ILE A 71 11.22 -12.09 -10.13
CA ILE A 71 9.81 -11.70 -10.02
C ILE A 71 9.06 -12.23 -11.25
N ASP A 72 8.16 -13.18 -11.05
CA ASP A 72 7.31 -13.68 -12.15
C ASP A 72 6.32 -12.61 -12.62
N SER A 73 6.65 -11.95 -13.73
CA SER A 73 5.83 -10.89 -14.33
C SER A 73 4.45 -11.36 -14.83
N LYS A 74 4.23 -12.69 -14.96
CA LYS A 74 2.91 -13.25 -15.28
C LYS A 74 2.00 -13.31 -14.05
N LYS A 75 2.61 -13.45 -12.86
CA LYS A 75 1.93 -13.53 -11.58
C LYS A 75 1.76 -12.16 -10.94
N TYR A 76 2.78 -11.32 -10.97
CA TYR A 76 2.83 -10.04 -10.29
C TYR A 76 2.71 -8.87 -11.25
N PHE A 77 1.88 -7.90 -10.88
CA PHE A 77 1.90 -6.59 -11.52
C PHE A 77 3.04 -5.76 -10.93
N ILE A 78 4.01 -5.41 -11.76
CA ILE A 78 5.15 -4.59 -11.33
C ILE A 78 4.74 -3.13 -11.31
N LEU A 79 4.87 -2.49 -10.15
CA LEU A 79 4.66 -1.08 -9.91
C LEU A 79 6.02 -0.41 -9.64
N PRO A 80 6.65 0.22 -10.64
CA PRO A 80 7.88 0.98 -10.44
C PRO A 80 7.69 2.10 -9.44
N ASN A 81 8.70 2.39 -8.60
CA ASN A 81 8.68 3.56 -7.73
C ASN A 81 9.91 4.44 -7.92
N THR A 82 9.74 5.73 -7.60
CA THR A 82 10.78 6.77 -7.69
C THR A 82 11.51 6.96 -6.35
N ALA A 83 11.61 5.92 -5.55
CA ALA A 83 12.25 5.96 -4.24
C ALA A 83 13.66 6.57 -4.29
N GLY A 84 13.89 7.55 -3.42
CA GLY A 84 15.16 8.29 -3.30
C GLY A 84 15.31 9.41 -4.31
N CYS A 85 14.24 9.89 -4.90
CA CYS A 85 14.20 11.17 -5.62
C CYS A 85 13.86 12.29 -4.63
N TYR A 86 14.65 13.36 -4.65
CA TYR A 86 14.52 14.52 -3.76
C TYR A 86 14.00 15.78 -4.49
N SER A 87 13.63 15.63 -5.74
CA SER A 87 13.00 16.72 -6.51
C SER A 87 11.97 16.16 -7.49
N ALA A 88 11.01 17.01 -7.88
CA ALA A 88 10.03 16.69 -8.91
C ALA A 88 10.70 16.24 -10.21
N ASP A 89 11.75 16.94 -10.63
CA ASP A 89 12.45 16.69 -11.90
C ASP A 89 13.19 15.33 -11.89
N GLU A 90 13.76 14.93 -10.75
CA GLU A 90 14.36 13.59 -10.58
C GLU A 90 13.29 12.50 -10.66
N ALA A 91 12.18 12.69 -9.95
CA ALA A 91 11.08 11.73 -9.93
C ALA A 91 10.47 11.54 -11.32
N VAL A 92 10.26 12.63 -12.06
CA VAL A 92 9.76 12.58 -13.45
C VAL A 92 10.74 11.85 -14.37
N ARG A 93 12.04 12.16 -14.30
CA ARG A 93 13.06 11.45 -15.11
C ARG A 93 13.10 9.95 -14.78
N THR A 94 13.01 9.61 -13.49
CA THR A 94 13.02 8.22 -13.03
C THR A 94 11.78 7.47 -13.51
N ALA A 95 10.60 8.07 -13.47
CA ALA A 95 9.36 7.47 -13.99
C ALA A 95 9.43 7.23 -15.51
N ARG A 96 9.94 8.22 -16.26
CA ARG A 96 10.15 8.09 -17.72
C ARG A 96 11.11 6.94 -18.05
N LEU A 97 12.22 6.83 -17.30
CA LEU A 97 13.17 5.74 -17.47
C LEU A 97 12.49 4.37 -17.26
N ALA A 98 11.66 4.23 -16.22
CA ALA A 98 10.91 2.98 -15.99
C ALA A 98 10.03 2.59 -17.17
N ARG A 99 9.36 3.54 -17.80
CA ARG A 99 8.54 3.32 -19.00
C ARG A 99 9.40 2.96 -20.23
N GLU A 100 10.49 3.67 -20.44
CA GLU A 100 11.41 3.45 -21.57
C GLU A 100 12.04 2.06 -21.55
N VAL A 101 12.36 1.54 -20.36
CA VAL A 101 12.89 0.17 -20.21
C VAL A 101 11.80 -0.90 -20.18
N GLY A 102 10.55 -0.54 -20.44
CA GLY A 102 9.43 -1.45 -20.58
C GLY A 102 8.86 -2.01 -19.28
N LEU A 103 9.14 -1.39 -18.12
CA LEU A 103 8.60 -1.87 -16.84
C LEU A 103 7.10 -1.62 -16.74
N SER A 104 6.67 -0.37 -16.84
CA SER A 104 5.26 0.01 -16.72
C SER A 104 5.07 1.49 -17.04
N ASN A 105 3.84 1.89 -17.44
CA ASN A 105 3.38 3.26 -17.43
C ASN A 105 2.68 3.65 -16.10
N TRP A 106 2.65 2.76 -15.13
CA TRP A 106 2.24 3.07 -13.77
C TRP A 106 3.46 3.46 -12.95
N VAL A 107 3.27 4.32 -11.95
CA VAL A 107 4.35 4.73 -11.06
C VAL A 107 3.81 4.99 -9.65
N LYS A 108 4.45 4.39 -8.65
CA LYS A 108 4.38 4.86 -7.27
C LYS A 108 5.33 6.04 -7.17
N LEU A 109 4.77 7.25 -7.13
CA LEU A 109 5.52 8.49 -7.18
C LEU A 109 5.93 8.93 -5.78
N GLU A 110 7.23 9.07 -5.57
CA GLU A 110 7.84 9.57 -4.35
C GLU A 110 8.69 10.80 -4.71
N VAL A 111 8.49 11.90 -3.99
CA VAL A 111 9.39 13.06 -3.94
C VAL A 111 9.67 13.32 -2.47
N ILE A 112 10.90 13.07 -2.03
CA ILE A 112 11.28 13.12 -0.62
C ILE A 112 11.73 14.55 -0.26
N GLY A 113 11.16 15.10 0.82
CA GLY A 113 11.48 16.44 1.31
C GLY A 113 12.55 16.48 2.39
N ASP A 114 12.71 15.39 3.14
CA ASP A 114 13.69 15.30 4.24
C ASP A 114 14.33 13.91 4.32
N GLU A 115 15.66 13.87 4.36
CA GLU A 115 16.45 12.64 4.31
C GLU A 115 16.33 11.77 5.55
N ARG A 116 16.03 12.34 6.71
CA ARG A 116 15.97 11.62 7.99
C ARG A 116 14.61 11.00 8.24
N THR A 117 13.55 11.73 7.90
CA THR A 117 12.17 11.30 8.11
C THR A 117 11.59 10.58 6.90
N LEU A 118 12.14 10.82 5.71
CA LEU A 118 11.62 10.40 4.41
C LEU A 118 10.18 10.88 4.19
N PHE A 119 9.83 12.01 4.80
CA PHE A 119 8.55 12.66 4.53
C PHE A 119 8.52 13.25 3.12
N PRO A 120 7.35 13.25 2.48
CA PRO A 120 7.20 13.75 1.12
C PRO A 120 7.32 15.27 1.05
N ASP A 121 7.96 15.78 -0.01
CA ASP A 121 7.78 17.14 -0.49
C ASP A 121 6.47 17.21 -1.29
N ASN A 122 5.39 17.62 -0.66
CA ASN A 122 4.08 17.66 -1.29
C ASN A 122 3.98 18.69 -2.42
N VAL A 123 4.80 19.75 -2.43
CA VAL A 123 4.84 20.74 -3.52
C VAL A 123 5.48 20.13 -4.76
N GLY A 124 6.65 19.52 -4.59
CA GLY A 124 7.33 18.79 -5.66
C GLY A 124 6.52 17.57 -6.14
N LEU A 125 5.86 16.87 -5.22
CA LEU A 125 5.01 15.74 -5.55
C LEU A 125 3.82 16.12 -6.43
N LEU A 126 3.13 17.23 -6.12
CA LEU A 126 2.01 17.73 -6.92
C LEU A 126 2.49 18.13 -8.33
N LYS A 127 3.60 18.87 -8.42
CA LYS A 127 4.22 19.23 -9.72
C LYS A 127 4.55 18.00 -10.56
N ALA A 128 5.18 16.99 -9.97
CA ALA A 128 5.55 15.77 -10.67
C ALA A 128 4.31 14.96 -11.10
N THR A 129 3.26 14.92 -10.26
CA THR A 129 1.98 14.28 -10.59
C THR A 129 1.34 14.90 -11.81
N GLU A 130 1.22 16.24 -11.85
CA GLU A 130 0.65 16.97 -13.01
C GLU A 130 1.39 16.68 -14.31
N ILE A 131 2.73 16.64 -14.26
CA ILE A 131 3.57 16.36 -15.43
C ILE A 131 3.32 14.93 -15.92
N LEU A 132 3.42 13.96 -15.03
CA LEU A 132 3.33 12.54 -15.38
C LEU A 132 1.93 12.13 -15.84
N VAL A 133 0.88 12.68 -15.23
CA VAL A 133 -0.52 12.45 -15.66
C VAL A 133 -0.74 12.98 -17.08
N LYS A 134 -0.25 14.18 -17.40
CA LYS A 134 -0.30 14.75 -18.77
C LYS A 134 0.43 13.89 -19.80
N GLU A 135 1.45 13.14 -19.35
CA GLU A 135 2.22 12.22 -20.19
C GLU A 135 1.61 10.80 -20.29
N GLY A 136 0.42 10.61 -19.71
CA GLY A 136 -0.31 9.33 -19.74
C GLY A 136 0.16 8.29 -18.74
N PHE A 137 0.87 8.69 -17.69
CA PHE A 137 1.18 7.79 -16.58
C PHE A 137 -0.04 7.59 -15.67
N VAL A 138 -0.14 6.40 -15.11
CA VAL A 138 -1.02 6.10 -13.98
C VAL A 138 -0.22 6.36 -12.71
N VAL A 139 -0.52 7.46 -12.01
CA VAL A 139 0.28 7.97 -10.89
C VAL A 139 -0.38 7.62 -9.56
N LEU A 140 0.38 6.96 -8.67
CA LEU A 140 0.03 6.65 -7.30
C LEU A 140 1.00 7.40 -6.35
N PRO A 141 0.66 8.62 -5.92
CA PRO A 141 1.57 9.48 -5.15
C PRO A 141 1.64 9.08 -3.67
N TYR A 142 2.87 8.92 -3.15
CA TYR A 142 3.16 8.81 -1.72
C TYR A 142 3.11 10.19 -1.08
N THR A 143 2.23 10.37 -0.09
CA THR A 143 2.00 11.65 0.59
C THR A 143 1.85 11.46 2.10
N ASN A 144 1.59 12.56 2.82
CA ASN A 144 1.18 12.51 4.21
C ASN A 144 -0.35 12.38 4.36
N ASP A 145 -0.83 12.39 5.59
CA ASP A 145 -2.24 12.26 5.96
C ASP A 145 -3.04 13.59 5.91
N ASP A 146 -2.61 14.53 5.06
CA ASP A 146 -3.28 15.81 4.84
C ASP A 146 -4.33 15.72 3.73
N ILE A 147 -5.60 15.97 4.10
CA ILE A 147 -6.74 15.94 3.16
C ILE A 147 -6.64 17.01 2.06
N VAL A 148 -6.04 18.17 2.34
CA VAL A 148 -5.93 19.25 1.35
C VAL A 148 -4.96 18.83 0.24
N THR A 149 -3.81 18.29 0.61
CA THR A 149 -2.84 17.74 -0.33
C THR A 149 -3.44 16.56 -1.11
N ALA A 150 -4.13 15.64 -0.44
CA ALA A 150 -4.77 14.50 -1.07
C ALA A 150 -5.75 14.92 -2.17
N ARG A 151 -6.60 15.92 -1.91
CA ARG A 151 -7.54 16.46 -2.91
C ARG A 151 -6.83 17.09 -4.10
N ARG A 152 -5.79 17.89 -3.87
CA ARG A 152 -4.99 18.48 -4.95
C ARG A 152 -4.35 17.41 -5.85
N LEU A 153 -3.86 16.33 -5.27
CA LEU A 153 -3.30 15.20 -6.02
C LEU A 153 -4.38 14.50 -6.87
N ILE A 154 -5.59 14.33 -6.34
CA ILE A 154 -6.73 13.76 -7.08
C ILE A 154 -7.14 14.70 -8.23
N GLU A 155 -7.24 16.01 -7.99
CA GLU A 155 -7.54 17.03 -9.00
C GLU A 155 -6.46 17.06 -10.10
N ALA A 156 -5.20 16.78 -9.76
CA ALA A 156 -4.10 16.61 -10.71
C ALA A 156 -4.17 15.29 -11.51
N GLY A 157 -5.11 14.39 -11.20
CA GLY A 157 -5.35 13.15 -11.92
C GLY A 157 -4.65 11.92 -11.32
N ALA A 158 -4.29 11.95 -10.04
CA ALA A 158 -3.77 10.77 -9.35
C ALA A 158 -4.79 9.61 -9.37
N ALA A 159 -4.33 8.40 -9.66
CA ALA A 159 -5.17 7.20 -9.75
C ALA A 159 -5.45 6.52 -8.40
N ALA A 160 -4.74 6.91 -7.37
CA ALA A 160 -4.91 6.54 -5.97
C ALA A 160 -4.26 7.62 -5.12
N VAL A 161 -4.50 7.62 -3.79
CA VAL A 161 -3.74 8.43 -2.83
C VAL A 161 -3.09 7.49 -1.83
N MET A 162 -1.81 7.71 -1.55
CA MET A 162 -1.02 6.82 -0.70
C MET A 162 -0.46 7.56 0.53
N PRO A 163 -1.31 7.83 1.56
CA PRO A 163 -0.83 8.48 2.78
C PRO A 163 0.03 7.53 3.60
N LEU A 164 1.08 8.07 4.21
CA LEU A 164 1.89 7.33 5.17
C LEU A 164 1.10 7.06 6.47
N GLY A 165 1.27 5.87 7.06
CA GLY A 165 0.83 5.57 8.42
C GLY A 165 1.82 6.11 9.46
N ALA A 166 3.12 5.97 9.17
CA ALA A 166 4.26 6.46 9.92
C ALA A 166 5.47 6.59 8.98
N PRO A 167 6.61 7.18 9.39
CA PRO A 167 7.79 7.31 8.56
C PRO A 167 8.22 5.97 7.93
N ILE A 168 8.71 6.02 6.69
CA ILE A 168 9.18 4.84 5.95
C ILE A 168 10.18 4.04 6.80
N GLY A 169 9.91 2.75 6.98
CA GLY A 169 10.79 1.84 7.69
C GLY A 169 10.78 1.95 9.22
N SER A 170 9.90 2.79 9.79
CA SER A 170 9.82 3.00 11.24
C SER A 170 9.12 1.85 11.98
N GLY A 171 8.19 1.15 11.35
CA GLY A 171 7.39 0.10 11.99
C GLY A 171 6.48 0.61 13.12
N MET A 172 6.15 1.90 13.13
CA MET A 172 5.39 2.54 14.22
C MET A 172 3.86 2.40 14.07
N GLY A 173 3.39 1.73 13.04
CA GLY A 173 1.96 1.52 12.76
C GLY A 173 1.28 2.78 12.22
N ILE A 174 -0.02 2.90 12.49
CA ILE A 174 -0.84 4.04 12.06
C ILE A 174 -0.85 5.08 13.17
N GLN A 175 -0.03 6.12 13.06
CA GLN A 175 0.12 7.14 14.10
C GLN A 175 -1.11 8.04 14.24
N ASN A 176 -1.74 8.40 13.11
CA ASN A 176 -2.89 9.31 13.11
C ASN A 176 -4.14 8.63 12.54
N LEU A 177 -4.76 7.79 13.37
CA LEU A 177 -5.99 7.08 13.03
C LEU A 177 -7.13 8.03 12.62
N THR A 178 -7.18 9.21 13.23
CA THR A 178 -8.23 10.21 12.97
C THR A 178 -8.11 10.77 11.56
N ASN A 179 -6.89 11.18 11.15
CA ASN A 179 -6.70 11.71 9.80
C ASN A 179 -6.94 10.65 8.72
N ILE A 180 -6.48 9.41 8.93
CA ILE A 180 -6.76 8.32 7.96
C ILE A 180 -8.27 8.09 7.83
N ARG A 181 -9.03 8.17 8.94
CA ARG A 181 -10.50 8.09 8.88
C ARG A 181 -11.11 9.26 8.13
N ILE A 182 -10.66 10.50 8.38
CA ILE A 182 -11.10 11.68 7.65
C ILE A 182 -10.84 11.53 6.16
N LEU A 183 -9.63 11.09 5.78
CA LEU A 183 -9.28 10.80 4.39
C LEU A 183 -10.28 9.79 3.79
N ARG A 184 -10.55 8.68 4.48
CA ARG A 184 -11.49 7.65 3.99
C ARG A 184 -12.90 8.17 3.80
N GLU A 185 -13.40 8.98 4.73
CA GLU A 185 -14.75 9.57 4.64
C GLU A 185 -14.87 10.56 3.48
N MET A 186 -13.82 11.31 3.20
CA MET A 186 -13.83 12.41 2.22
C MET A 186 -13.32 12.01 0.82
N ILE A 187 -12.60 10.90 0.68
CA ILE A 187 -12.08 10.40 -0.60
C ILE A 187 -12.84 9.13 -0.97
N GLN A 188 -13.69 9.22 -1.99
CA GLN A 188 -14.49 8.10 -2.49
C GLN A 188 -14.20 7.79 -3.97
N ASP A 189 -13.58 8.73 -4.68
CA ASP A 189 -13.42 8.68 -6.14
C ASP A 189 -12.21 7.82 -6.57
N VAL A 190 -11.19 7.71 -5.72
CA VAL A 190 -9.99 6.93 -5.96
C VAL A 190 -9.62 6.09 -4.75
N PRO A 191 -8.89 4.97 -4.93
CA PRO A 191 -8.44 4.16 -3.80
C PRO A 191 -7.53 4.94 -2.83
N LEU A 192 -7.77 4.74 -1.54
CA LEU A 192 -6.91 5.19 -0.44
C LEU A 192 -6.06 4.01 0.04
N ILE A 193 -4.75 4.10 -0.13
CA ILE A 193 -3.82 3.01 0.16
C ILE A 193 -2.82 3.51 1.22
N VAL A 194 -2.84 2.95 2.42
CA VAL A 194 -1.82 3.29 3.43
C VAL A 194 -0.47 2.76 2.98
N ASP A 195 0.53 3.65 2.93
CA ASP A 195 1.89 3.35 2.50
C ASP A 195 2.88 3.74 3.60
N ALA A 196 3.78 2.83 3.94
CA ALA A 196 4.80 3.00 4.97
C ALA A 196 4.30 2.97 6.43
N GLY A 197 5.23 2.70 7.33
CA GLY A 197 5.00 2.70 8.77
C GLY A 197 4.43 1.41 9.36
N VAL A 198 3.79 0.57 8.55
CA VAL A 198 3.24 -0.72 9.00
C VAL A 198 4.37 -1.66 9.41
N GLY A 199 4.39 -2.08 10.66
CA GLY A 199 5.45 -2.90 11.25
C GLY A 199 5.04 -4.35 11.52
N THR A 200 3.74 -4.61 11.72
CA THR A 200 3.21 -5.95 12.02
C THR A 200 1.77 -6.12 11.55
N ALA A 201 1.26 -7.35 11.62
CA ALA A 201 -0.08 -7.71 11.14
C ALA A 201 -1.22 -6.92 11.84
N SER A 202 -1.08 -6.57 13.12
CA SER A 202 -2.08 -5.75 13.82
C SER A 202 -2.18 -4.34 13.23
N ASP A 203 -1.08 -3.73 12.77
CA ASP A 203 -1.10 -2.41 12.13
C ASP A 203 -1.85 -2.49 10.79
N ALA A 204 -1.61 -3.56 10.03
CA ALA A 204 -2.33 -3.84 8.79
C ALA A 204 -3.83 -4.01 9.04
N THR A 205 -4.21 -4.75 10.08
CA THR A 205 -5.60 -4.94 10.50
C THR A 205 -6.24 -3.59 10.85
N ILE A 206 -5.57 -2.78 11.68
CA ILE A 206 -6.07 -1.46 12.08
C ILE A 206 -6.29 -0.56 10.87
N ALA A 207 -5.33 -0.49 9.94
CA ALA A 207 -5.49 0.31 8.73
C ALA A 207 -6.72 -0.13 7.92
N MET A 208 -6.89 -1.42 7.71
CA MET A 208 -8.04 -1.96 6.96
C MET A 208 -9.37 -1.75 7.70
N GLU A 209 -9.40 -1.81 9.04
CA GLU A 209 -10.60 -1.50 9.84
C GLU A 209 -11.01 -0.01 9.76
N LEU A 210 -10.06 0.89 9.46
CA LEU A 210 -10.36 2.30 9.17
C LEU A 210 -11.04 2.48 7.79
N GLY A 211 -11.11 1.43 6.98
CA GLY A 211 -11.78 1.41 5.69
C GLY A 211 -10.90 1.80 4.51
N VAL A 212 -9.57 1.85 4.66
CA VAL A 212 -8.68 2.04 3.51
C VAL A 212 -8.85 0.91 2.49
N ASP A 213 -8.54 1.19 1.24
CA ASP A 213 -8.75 0.23 0.16
C ASP A 213 -7.62 -0.78 0.03
N GLY A 214 -6.43 -0.42 0.49
CA GLY A 214 -5.26 -1.29 0.45
C GLY A 214 -4.13 -0.80 1.35
N ILE A 215 -3.09 -1.61 1.42
CA ILE A 215 -1.87 -1.33 2.19
C ILE A 215 -0.68 -1.66 1.31
N LEU A 216 0.31 -0.78 1.29
CA LEU A 216 1.62 -1.06 0.70
C LEU A 216 2.68 -1.05 1.79
N MET A 217 3.48 -2.09 1.84
CA MET A 217 4.57 -2.22 2.81
C MET A 217 5.77 -2.98 2.23
N ASN A 218 6.91 -2.82 2.86
CA ASN A 218 8.11 -3.59 2.56
C ASN A 218 8.90 -3.93 3.82
N THR A 219 9.40 -2.92 4.52
CA THR A 219 10.37 -3.07 5.62
C THR A 219 9.84 -3.93 6.76
N GLY A 220 8.55 -3.82 7.11
CA GLY A 220 7.92 -4.62 8.15
C GLY A 220 7.94 -6.13 7.87
N ILE A 221 7.97 -6.51 6.59
CA ILE A 221 8.16 -7.90 6.15
C ILE A 221 9.65 -8.21 6.04
N ALA A 222 10.37 -7.46 5.22
CA ALA A 222 11.74 -7.79 4.81
C ALA A 222 12.75 -7.82 5.97
N LEU A 223 12.54 -7.05 7.03
CA LEU A 223 13.39 -6.99 8.22
C LEU A 223 12.83 -7.73 9.43
N ALA A 224 11.73 -8.47 9.28
CA ALA A 224 11.28 -9.39 10.32
C ALA A 224 12.32 -10.51 10.55
N GLN A 225 12.30 -11.13 11.71
CA GLN A 225 13.17 -12.30 11.98
C GLN A 225 12.87 -13.45 11.03
N ASP A 226 11.61 -13.66 10.69
CA ASP A 226 11.13 -14.55 9.64
C ASP A 226 10.26 -13.76 8.65
N PRO A 227 10.82 -13.29 7.53
CA PRO A 227 10.07 -12.54 6.53
C PRO A 227 8.93 -13.32 5.87
N VAL A 228 9.06 -14.63 5.73
CA VAL A 228 8.03 -15.45 5.09
C VAL A 228 6.81 -15.57 6.01
N ALA A 229 7.02 -15.92 7.28
CA ALA A 229 5.95 -15.96 8.27
C ALA A 229 5.30 -14.58 8.48
N MET A 230 6.10 -13.49 8.47
CA MET A 230 5.56 -12.14 8.59
C MET A 230 4.73 -11.75 7.36
N ALA A 231 5.13 -12.13 6.17
CA ALA A 231 4.36 -11.88 4.94
C ALA A 231 2.99 -12.57 4.99
N GLU A 232 2.95 -13.82 5.45
CA GLU A 232 1.70 -14.55 5.66
C GLU A 232 0.83 -13.89 6.74
N ALA A 233 1.42 -13.49 7.87
CA ALA A 233 0.71 -12.77 8.94
C ALA A 233 0.12 -11.44 8.45
N MET A 234 0.85 -10.67 7.62
CA MET A 234 0.36 -9.44 7.00
C MET A 234 -0.82 -9.68 6.05
N ASN A 235 -0.79 -10.78 5.29
CA ASN A 235 -1.92 -11.19 4.46
C ASN A 235 -3.17 -11.45 5.32
N TYR A 236 -3.03 -12.24 6.37
CA TYR A 236 -4.16 -12.51 7.30
C TYR A 236 -4.65 -11.22 7.96
N GLY A 237 -3.76 -10.36 8.44
CA GLY A 237 -4.11 -9.08 9.06
C GLY A 237 -4.89 -8.16 8.12
N THR A 238 -4.43 -8.05 6.87
CA THR A 238 -5.10 -7.26 5.83
C THR A 238 -6.51 -7.80 5.55
N ARG A 239 -6.65 -9.11 5.40
CA ARG A 239 -7.95 -9.77 5.16
C ARG A 239 -8.88 -9.65 6.36
N ALA A 240 -8.37 -9.87 7.57
CA ALA A 240 -9.15 -9.78 8.81
C ALA A 240 -9.71 -8.36 9.01
N GLY A 241 -8.87 -7.32 8.86
CA GLY A 241 -9.29 -5.93 8.98
C GLY A 241 -10.34 -5.54 7.94
N ARG A 242 -10.17 -5.99 6.68
CA ARG A 242 -11.17 -5.74 5.64
C ARG A 242 -12.51 -6.42 5.93
N LEU A 243 -12.51 -7.66 6.37
CA LEU A 243 -13.73 -8.36 6.79
C LEU A 243 -14.42 -7.67 7.95
N ALA A 244 -13.66 -7.23 8.97
CA ALA A 244 -14.19 -6.49 10.10
C ALA A 244 -14.82 -5.17 9.68
N TYR A 245 -14.18 -4.42 8.76
CA TYR A 245 -14.74 -3.20 8.19
C TYR A 245 -16.08 -3.44 7.47
N LEU A 246 -16.15 -4.45 6.60
CA LEU A 246 -17.35 -4.80 5.85
C LEU A 246 -18.48 -5.34 6.74
N ALA A 247 -18.13 -6.11 7.77
CA ALA A 247 -19.11 -6.63 8.72
C ALA A 247 -19.73 -5.53 9.61
N GLY A 248 -19.03 -4.42 9.76
CA GLY A 248 -19.44 -3.34 10.63
C GLY A 248 -19.21 -3.62 12.11
N ARG A 249 -18.60 -2.68 12.78
CA ARG A 249 -18.30 -2.76 14.21
C ARG A 249 -19.52 -2.43 15.05
N ILE A 250 -19.71 -3.09 16.18
CA ILE A 250 -20.67 -2.66 17.21
C ILE A 250 -20.29 -1.25 17.73
N PRO A 251 -21.27 -0.39 18.09
CA PRO A 251 -21.00 0.90 18.69
C PRO A 251 -20.18 0.76 19.99
N LYS A 252 -19.18 1.62 20.16
CA LYS A 252 -18.47 1.75 21.44
C LYS A 252 -19.43 2.31 22.48
N LYS A 253 -19.48 1.70 23.66
CA LYS A 253 -20.29 2.13 24.81
C LYS A 253 -19.38 2.41 25.99
N LEU A 254 -19.74 3.41 26.78
CA LEU A 254 -19.02 3.72 28.01
C LEU A 254 -19.29 2.69 29.11
N TYR A 255 -20.53 2.18 29.16
CA TYR A 255 -20.97 1.23 30.19
C TYR A 255 -21.18 -0.17 29.58
N ALA A 256 -21.03 -1.17 30.42
CA ALA A 256 -21.24 -2.57 30.06
C ALA A 256 -22.70 -2.83 29.62
N THR A 257 -22.87 -3.77 28.71
CA THR A 257 -24.16 -4.37 28.37
C THR A 257 -24.01 -5.86 28.55
N ALA A 258 -24.91 -6.48 29.33
CA ALA A 258 -24.86 -7.92 29.57
C ALA A 258 -24.98 -8.68 28.23
N SER A 259 -24.12 -9.67 28.03
CA SER A 259 -24.12 -10.53 26.84
C SER A 259 -25.23 -11.58 26.86
N SER A 260 -25.72 -11.91 28.05
CA SER A 260 -26.83 -12.86 28.26
C SER A 260 -28.03 -12.12 28.85
N SER A 261 -29.24 -12.41 28.34
CA SER A 261 -30.48 -11.89 28.95
C SER A 261 -30.62 -12.44 30.38
N PRO A 262 -31.02 -11.62 31.38
CA PRO A 262 -31.37 -12.12 32.68
C PRO A 262 -32.72 -12.89 32.69
N GLU A 263 -33.48 -12.82 31.60
CA GLU A 263 -34.74 -13.56 31.42
C GLU A 263 -34.43 -15.02 31.07
N GLY A 264 -34.99 -15.94 31.86
CA GLY A 264 -34.81 -17.38 31.63
C GLY A 264 -33.81 -18.08 32.55
N VAL A 265 -33.24 -17.40 33.53
CA VAL A 265 -32.48 -18.07 34.62
C VAL A 265 -33.46 -18.75 35.52
N VAL A 266 -33.52 -20.09 35.45
CA VAL A 266 -34.25 -20.91 36.44
C VAL A 266 -33.58 -20.66 37.78
N ARG A 267 -34.30 -20.08 38.73
CA ARG A 267 -33.86 -19.89 40.11
C ARG A 267 -34.06 -21.17 40.90
#